data_1120669a105eba00220b2b9b984c397a
#
_entry.id   1120669a105eba00220b2b9b984c397a
#
_cell.length_a   1.000
_cell.length_b   1.000
_cell.length_c   1.000
_cell.angle_alpha   90.00
_cell.angle_beta   90.00
_cell.angle_gamma   90.00
#
_symmetry.space_group_name_H-M   'P 1'
#
loop_
_entity.id
_entity.type
_entity.pdbx_description
1 polymer ?
#
loop_
_entity_poly.entity_id
_entity_poly.type
_entity_poly.pdbx_seq_one_letter_code
_entity_poly.pdbx_strand_id
1 'polypeptide(L)'
;SNGSVNDARSLREEAVYPPAVLQKRVYIIDEVHMLSRDAFNALLKIMEEPPAHLLFILATTEIQKVPATILSRCQRYDFTRIGPEDIAQRVEYIAGEEHLELTSDGAELIARLADGALRDALSILDTCAGVTAKIDADVVRRMAGVTDRSYLFRISDALEAQDGAAALAQLAQLRQQSVDVKRLTEELIAHYRALMLAALPGGQALLSGVSPEEEAQYLEKGPQLGQREAIRAIRTLGT
;
A
#
# COMPACT_ATOMS: atom_id res chain seq x y z
N SER A 1 -21.26 5.93 -0.77
CA SER A 1 -21.13 5.26 -2.08
C SER A 1 -22.47 5.20 -2.80
N ASN A 2 -22.94 6.31 -3.36
CA ASN A 2 -24.17 6.38 -4.11
C ASN A 2 -23.86 6.89 -5.53
N GLY A 3 -23.24 6.04 -6.37
CA GLY A 3 -23.10 6.28 -7.80
C GLY A 3 -24.41 6.03 -8.54
N SER A 4 -25.54 6.56 -8.02
CA SER A 4 -26.83 6.34 -8.62
C SER A 4 -27.01 7.24 -9.86
N VAL A 5 -27.82 6.77 -10.80
CA VAL A 5 -28.24 7.54 -12.00
C VAL A 5 -28.83 8.90 -11.61
N ASN A 6 -29.44 8.98 -10.44
CA ASN A 6 -30.03 10.21 -9.90
C ASN A 6 -28.96 11.26 -9.56
N ASP A 7 -27.82 10.85 -8.99
CA ASP A 7 -26.73 11.78 -8.64
C ASP A 7 -26.10 12.40 -9.90
N ALA A 8 -25.96 11.61 -10.97
CA ALA A 8 -25.45 12.11 -12.24
C ALA A 8 -26.42 13.03 -12.97
N ARG A 9 -27.74 12.82 -12.82
CA ARG A 9 -28.77 13.73 -13.35
C ARG A 9 -28.82 15.04 -12.56
N SER A 10 -28.82 14.98 -11.23
CA SER A 10 -28.74 16.15 -10.37
C SER A 10 -27.49 16.98 -10.67
N LEU A 11 -26.33 16.33 -10.83
CA LEU A 11 -25.08 16.98 -11.20
C LEU A 11 -25.21 17.73 -12.53
N ARG A 12 -25.88 17.14 -13.52
CA ARG A 12 -26.12 17.79 -14.82
C ARG A 12 -27.04 19.00 -14.71
N GLU A 13 -28.11 18.90 -13.94
CA GLU A 13 -29.06 20.01 -13.73
C GLU A 13 -28.38 21.16 -12.99
N GLU A 14 -27.60 20.88 -11.97
CA GLU A 14 -26.85 21.87 -11.20
C GLU A 14 -25.68 22.48 -11.97
N ALA A 15 -25.04 21.73 -12.86
CA ALA A 15 -23.88 22.16 -13.64
C ALA A 15 -24.21 23.29 -14.63
N VAL A 16 -25.45 23.42 -15.05
CA VAL A 16 -25.90 24.49 -15.97
C VAL A 16 -25.84 25.87 -15.32
N TYR A 17 -26.04 25.94 -14.01
CA TYR A 17 -26.11 27.23 -13.30
C TYR A 17 -24.71 27.67 -12.84
N PRO A 18 -24.29 28.91 -13.15
CA PRO A 18 -23.04 29.45 -12.64
C PRO A 18 -23.10 29.59 -11.11
N PRO A 19 -21.94 29.51 -10.43
CA PRO A 19 -21.89 29.77 -9.00
C PRO A 19 -22.26 31.21 -8.69
N ALA A 20 -22.96 31.44 -7.57
CA ALA A 20 -23.49 32.76 -7.21
C ALA A 20 -22.39 33.78 -6.85
N VAL A 21 -21.24 33.34 -6.35
CA VAL A 21 -20.18 34.20 -5.78
C VAL A 21 -18.82 33.99 -6.46
N LEU A 22 -18.51 32.78 -6.91
CA LEU A 22 -17.21 32.41 -7.47
C LEU A 22 -17.25 32.33 -9.00
N GLN A 23 -16.07 32.42 -9.63
CA GLN A 23 -15.97 32.32 -11.10
C GLN A 23 -16.07 30.88 -11.61
N LYS A 24 -15.70 29.89 -10.79
CA LYS A 24 -15.63 28.48 -11.16
C LYS A 24 -16.34 27.61 -10.15
N ARG A 25 -16.96 26.54 -10.65
CA ARG A 25 -17.49 25.42 -9.87
C ARG A 25 -16.62 24.21 -10.18
N VAL A 26 -16.08 23.56 -9.14
CA VAL A 26 -15.21 22.39 -9.27
C VAL A 26 -15.98 21.18 -8.74
N TYR A 27 -16.07 20.12 -9.55
CA TYR A 27 -16.56 18.81 -9.14
C TYR A 27 -15.38 17.86 -9.05
N ILE A 28 -15.17 17.30 -7.86
CA ILE A 28 -14.16 16.28 -7.61
C ILE A 28 -14.89 14.96 -7.47
N ILE A 29 -14.61 14.02 -8.38
CA ILE A 29 -15.19 12.68 -8.39
C ILE A 29 -14.06 11.70 -8.12
N ASP A 30 -14.02 11.22 -6.89
CA ASP A 30 -13.06 10.20 -6.46
C ASP A 30 -13.56 8.82 -6.86
N GLU A 31 -12.63 7.91 -7.17
CA GLU A 31 -12.88 6.55 -7.66
C GLU A 31 -13.93 6.53 -8.79
N VAL A 32 -13.73 7.39 -9.78
CA VAL A 32 -14.68 7.59 -10.89
C VAL A 32 -15.02 6.29 -11.62
N HIS A 33 -14.15 5.27 -11.59
CA HIS A 33 -14.42 3.95 -12.17
C HIS A 33 -15.60 3.22 -11.53
N MET A 34 -16.05 3.64 -10.33
CA MET A 34 -17.23 3.07 -9.64
C MET A 34 -18.56 3.62 -10.18
N LEU A 35 -18.53 4.61 -11.07
CA LEU A 35 -19.74 5.14 -11.68
C LEU A 35 -20.41 4.08 -12.59
N SER A 36 -21.75 4.10 -12.60
CA SER A 36 -22.53 3.30 -13.54
C SER A 36 -22.34 3.78 -14.98
N ARG A 37 -22.69 2.94 -15.97
CA ARG A 37 -22.66 3.33 -17.39
C ARG A 37 -23.53 4.54 -17.67
N ASP A 38 -24.69 4.62 -17.05
CA ASP A 38 -25.62 5.75 -17.22
C ASP A 38 -25.08 7.05 -16.61
N ALA A 39 -24.35 6.94 -15.47
CA ALA A 39 -23.68 8.06 -14.87
C ALA A 39 -22.50 8.57 -15.76
N PHE A 40 -21.72 7.67 -16.35
CA PHE A 40 -20.72 8.05 -17.35
C PHE A 40 -21.32 8.74 -18.57
N ASN A 41 -22.45 8.24 -19.09
CA ASN A 41 -23.15 8.86 -20.22
C ASN A 41 -23.70 10.26 -19.88
N ALA A 42 -24.15 10.47 -18.65
CA ALA A 42 -24.59 11.79 -18.19
C ALA A 42 -23.39 12.76 -18.07
N LEU A 43 -22.25 12.29 -17.54
CA LEU A 43 -21.02 13.06 -17.43
C LEU A 43 -20.46 13.44 -18.82
N LEU A 44 -20.46 12.50 -19.78
CA LEU A 44 -20.03 12.73 -21.16
C LEU A 44 -20.77 13.90 -21.80
N LYS A 45 -22.08 13.98 -21.65
CA LYS A 45 -22.90 15.06 -22.23
C LYS A 45 -22.48 16.45 -21.72
N ILE A 46 -22.02 16.54 -20.46
CA ILE A 46 -21.54 17.81 -19.90
C ILE A 46 -20.11 18.08 -20.40
N MET A 47 -19.29 17.05 -20.56
CA MET A 47 -17.90 17.18 -21.01
C MET A 47 -17.77 17.45 -22.52
N GLU A 48 -18.80 17.17 -23.32
CA GLU A 48 -18.84 17.51 -24.74
C GLU A 48 -19.00 19.01 -24.98
N GLU A 49 -19.86 19.68 -24.20
CA GLU A 49 -20.07 21.13 -24.25
C GLU A 49 -19.99 21.71 -22.81
N PRO A 50 -18.78 21.76 -22.23
CA PRO A 50 -18.64 22.16 -20.82
C PRO A 50 -18.93 23.66 -20.66
N PRO A 51 -19.79 24.06 -19.71
CA PRO A 51 -19.94 25.46 -19.34
C PRO A 51 -18.59 26.06 -18.90
N ALA A 52 -18.32 27.31 -19.31
CA ALA A 52 -17.04 27.96 -19.05
C ALA A 52 -16.68 28.08 -17.55
N HIS A 53 -17.68 28.01 -16.67
CA HIS A 53 -17.50 28.07 -15.22
C HIS A 53 -17.24 26.71 -14.57
N LEU A 54 -17.26 25.60 -15.33
CA LEU A 54 -17.20 24.23 -14.78
C LEU A 54 -15.80 23.64 -14.93
N LEU A 55 -15.36 22.93 -13.89
CA LEU A 55 -14.13 22.15 -13.89
C LEU A 55 -14.40 20.78 -13.24
N PHE A 56 -13.99 19.70 -13.91
CA PHE A 56 -14.00 18.35 -13.34
C PHE A 56 -12.60 17.90 -12.96
N ILE A 57 -12.48 17.31 -11.78
CA ILE A 57 -11.30 16.56 -11.34
C ILE A 57 -11.77 15.12 -11.10
N LEU A 58 -11.29 14.19 -11.92
CA LEU A 58 -11.65 12.79 -11.85
C LEU A 58 -10.43 12.02 -11.33
N ALA A 59 -10.60 11.29 -10.24
CA ALA A 59 -9.55 10.44 -9.68
C ALA A 59 -9.95 8.97 -9.81
N THR A 60 -8.97 8.10 -10.08
CA THR A 60 -9.18 6.66 -10.16
C THR A 60 -7.91 5.87 -9.91
N THR A 61 -8.04 4.74 -9.26
CA THR A 61 -6.99 3.72 -9.13
C THR A 61 -7.01 2.73 -10.30
N GLU A 62 -8.11 2.67 -11.10
CA GLU A 62 -8.31 1.70 -12.17
C GLU A 62 -8.67 2.38 -13.49
N ILE A 63 -7.66 3.00 -14.13
CA ILE A 63 -7.83 3.74 -15.37
C ILE A 63 -8.47 2.89 -16.50
N GLN A 64 -8.17 1.59 -16.52
CA GLN A 64 -8.70 0.64 -17.52
C GLN A 64 -10.23 0.45 -17.46
N LYS A 65 -10.85 0.79 -16.33
CA LYS A 65 -12.32 0.73 -16.17
C LYS A 65 -13.02 2.03 -16.60
N VAL A 66 -12.27 3.11 -16.83
CA VAL A 66 -12.84 4.38 -17.29
C VAL A 66 -13.02 4.36 -18.80
N PRO A 67 -14.21 4.73 -19.33
CA PRO A 67 -14.45 4.72 -20.77
C PRO A 67 -13.47 5.62 -21.54
N ALA A 68 -12.98 5.14 -22.68
CA ALA A 68 -12.07 5.89 -23.54
C ALA A 68 -12.64 7.24 -24.00
N THR A 69 -13.97 7.34 -24.11
CA THR A 69 -14.70 8.56 -24.44
C THR A 69 -14.57 9.66 -23.38
N ILE A 70 -14.45 9.29 -22.11
CA ILE A 70 -14.12 10.20 -20.98
C ILE A 70 -12.66 10.59 -21.05
N LEU A 71 -11.77 9.58 -21.15
CA LEU A 71 -10.32 9.78 -21.15
C LEU A 71 -9.84 10.71 -22.28
N SER A 72 -10.47 10.63 -23.46
CA SER A 72 -10.13 11.49 -24.61
C SER A 72 -10.45 12.98 -24.40
N ARG A 73 -11.23 13.31 -23.38
CA ARG A 73 -11.65 14.69 -23.03
C ARG A 73 -10.99 15.21 -21.76
N CYS A 74 -10.13 14.40 -21.14
CA CYS A 74 -9.41 14.74 -19.91
C CYS A 74 -7.93 14.97 -20.17
N GLN A 75 -7.36 15.93 -19.48
CA GLN A 75 -5.91 15.98 -19.31
C GLN A 75 -5.55 14.94 -18.24
N ARG A 76 -4.62 14.02 -18.56
CA ARG A 76 -4.22 12.94 -17.68
C ARG A 76 -2.98 13.33 -16.88
N TYR A 77 -3.01 13.00 -15.58
CA TYR A 77 -1.88 13.09 -14.65
C TYR A 77 -1.73 11.74 -13.95
N ASP A 78 -0.57 11.12 -14.10
CA ASP A 78 -0.26 9.86 -13.45
C ASP A 78 0.51 10.13 -12.15
N PHE A 79 -0.01 9.63 -11.04
CA PHE A 79 0.65 9.66 -9.74
C PHE A 79 1.39 8.35 -9.52
N THR A 80 2.64 8.44 -9.15
CA THR A 80 3.51 7.31 -8.81
C THR A 80 3.68 7.19 -7.29
N ARG A 81 4.21 6.06 -6.84
CA ARG A 81 4.61 5.89 -5.45
C ARG A 81 5.66 6.91 -5.06
N ILE A 82 5.55 7.44 -3.85
CA ILE A 82 6.50 8.39 -3.29
C ILE A 82 7.74 7.63 -2.81
N GLY A 83 8.92 8.19 -3.02
CA GLY A 83 10.17 7.61 -2.53
C GLY A 83 10.19 7.50 -0.99
N PRO A 84 10.82 6.45 -0.43
CA PRO A 84 10.87 6.28 1.02
C PRO A 84 11.58 7.44 1.73
N GLU A 85 12.60 8.05 1.13
CA GLU A 85 13.30 9.20 1.67
C GLU A 85 12.39 10.43 1.78
N ASP A 86 11.58 10.69 0.75
CA ASP A 86 10.63 11.81 0.74
C ASP A 86 9.51 11.60 1.78
N ILE A 87 9.06 10.35 1.96
CA ILE A 87 8.07 10.00 2.98
C ILE A 87 8.68 10.22 4.38
N ALA A 88 9.90 9.71 4.63
CA ALA A 88 10.57 9.85 5.92
C ALA A 88 10.72 11.33 6.31
N GLN A 89 11.25 12.15 5.40
CA GLN A 89 11.38 13.60 5.61
C GLN A 89 10.03 14.27 5.90
N ARG A 90 8.97 13.87 5.17
CA ARG A 90 7.64 14.44 5.39
C ARG A 90 7.05 14.04 6.73
N VAL A 91 7.24 12.81 7.15
CA VAL A 91 6.78 12.30 8.45
C VAL A 91 7.54 12.96 9.60
N GLU A 92 8.85 13.14 9.48
CA GLU A 92 9.67 13.90 10.46
C GLU A 92 9.20 15.35 10.59
N TYR A 93 8.95 16.01 9.47
CA TYR A 93 8.41 17.38 9.47
C TYR A 93 7.08 17.47 10.22
N ILE A 94 6.14 16.56 9.92
CA ILE A 94 4.82 16.54 10.57
C ILE A 94 4.95 16.20 12.05
N ALA A 95 5.80 15.25 12.43
CA ALA A 95 6.07 14.93 13.82
C ALA A 95 6.59 16.16 14.61
N GLY A 96 7.48 16.96 14.00
CA GLY A 96 7.96 18.20 14.57
C GLY A 96 6.86 19.24 14.80
N GLU A 97 5.96 19.45 13.82
CA GLU A 97 4.81 20.35 13.94
C GLU A 97 3.82 19.90 15.04
N GLU A 98 3.66 18.60 15.22
CA GLU A 98 2.79 18.00 16.25
C GLU A 98 3.50 17.79 17.59
N HIS A 99 4.74 18.30 17.75
CA HIS A 99 5.56 18.21 18.96
C HIS A 99 5.84 16.74 19.42
N LEU A 100 5.98 15.83 18.46
CA LEU A 100 6.35 14.44 18.70
C LEU A 100 7.87 14.28 18.57
N GLU A 101 8.46 13.45 19.41
CA GLU A 101 9.87 13.06 19.33
C GLU A 101 10.02 11.81 18.45
N LEU A 102 10.08 11.99 17.12
CA LEU A 102 10.30 10.91 16.17
C LEU A 102 11.80 10.73 15.89
N THR A 103 12.30 9.52 16.08
CA THR A 103 13.69 9.18 15.72
C THR A 103 13.82 8.92 14.21
N SER A 104 15.03 9.13 13.65
CA SER A 104 15.27 8.94 12.20
C SER A 104 15.02 7.50 11.76
N ASP A 105 15.45 6.51 12.56
CA ASP A 105 15.18 5.08 12.30
C ASP A 105 13.68 4.75 12.38
N GLY A 106 12.93 5.43 13.26
CA GLY A 106 11.48 5.34 13.32
C GLY A 106 10.82 5.90 12.05
N ALA A 107 11.25 7.06 11.57
CA ALA A 107 10.76 7.69 10.34
C ALA A 107 11.04 6.83 9.10
N GLU A 108 12.26 6.30 8.98
CA GLU A 108 12.64 5.39 7.91
C GLU A 108 11.80 4.11 7.91
N LEU A 109 11.52 3.55 9.09
CA LEU A 109 10.69 2.36 9.21
C LEU A 109 9.24 2.65 8.81
N ILE A 110 8.67 3.76 9.25
CA ILE A 110 7.33 4.22 8.81
C ILE A 110 7.29 4.33 7.28
N ALA A 111 8.28 4.98 6.67
CA ALA A 111 8.35 5.18 5.23
C ALA A 111 8.41 3.85 4.45
N ARG A 112 9.16 2.88 4.94
CA ARG A 112 9.24 1.53 4.35
C ARG A 112 7.90 0.80 4.45
N LEU A 113 7.26 0.85 5.62
CA LEU A 113 5.98 0.17 5.85
C LEU A 113 4.84 0.77 5.01
N ALA A 114 4.92 2.06 4.74
CA ALA A 114 3.94 2.79 3.93
C ALA A 114 4.03 2.48 2.42
N ASP A 115 5.10 1.84 1.96
CA ASP A 115 5.30 1.38 0.57
C ASP A 115 4.86 2.41 -0.50
N GLY A 116 5.28 3.65 -0.31
CA GLY A 116 5.02 4.75 -1.25
C GLY A 116 3.68 5.49 -1.06
N ALA A 117 2.90 5.17 -0.03
CA ALA A 117 1.63 5.80 0.29
C ALA A 117 1.74 6.71 1.52
N LEU A 118 1.77 8.03 1.33
CA LEU A 118 1.90 8.98 2.45
C LEU A 118 0.75 8.89 3.46
N ARG A 119 -0.48 8.58 3.00
CA ARG A 119 -1.63 8.38 3.88
C ARG A 119 -1.37 7.25 4.89
N ASP A 120 -0.80 6.14 4.44
CA ASP A 120 -0.48 4.99 5.28
C ASP A 120 0.64 5.34 6.26
N ALA A 121 1.66 6.08 5.82
CA ALA A 121 2.72 6.59 6.69
C ALA A 121 2.16 7.45 7.83
N LEU A 122 1.27 8.38 7.52
CA LEU A 122 0.64 9.24 8.52
C LEU A 122 -0.30 8.48 9.46
N SER A 123 -0.98 7.44 8.96
CA SER A 123 -1.82 6.57 9.79
C SER A 123 -0.98 5.78 10.79
N ILE A 124 0.21 5.31 10.39
CA ILE A 124 1.15 4.65 11.30
C ILE A 124 1.66 5.64 12.35
N LEU A 125 2.08 6.85 11.93
CA LEU A 125 2.55 7.90 12.85
C LEU A 125 1.47 8.25 13.88
N ASP A 126 0.23 8.47 13.45
CA ASP A 126 -0.91 8.79 14.32
C ASP A 126 -1.18 7.68 15.34
N THR A 127 -1.12 6.42 14.89
CA THR A 127 -1.25 5.25 15.78
C THR A 127 -0.16 5.23 16.85
N CYS A 128 1.09 5.54 16.48
CA CYS A 128 2.22 5.62 17.41
C CYS A 128 2.04 6.79 18.40
N ALA A 129 1.63 7.96 17.92
CA ALA A 129 1.40 9.17 18.70
C ALA A 129 0.29 8.97 19.74
N GLY A 130 -0.72 8.16 19.44
CA GLY A 130 -1.78 7.79 20.39
C GLY A 130 -1.30 7.02 21.62
N VAL A 131 -0.08 6.46 21.58
CA VAL A 131 0.49 5.66 22.69
C VAL A 131 1.62 6.40 23.41
N THR A 132 2.47 7.13 22.68
CA THR A 132 3.62 7.83 23.26
C THR A 132 4.06 8.99 22.38
N ALA A 133 4.55 10.06 23.01
CA ALA A 133 5.15 11.18 22.30
C ALA A 133 6.57 10.88 21.76
N LYS A 134 7.26 9.85 22.33
CA LYS A 134 8.60 9.43 21.89
C LYS A 134 8.47 8.18 21.03
N ILE A 135 8.69 8.34 19.73
CA ILE A 135 8.45 7.33 18.70
C ILE A 135 9.80 6.91 18.11
N ASP A 136 10.25 5.71 18.45
CA ASP A 136 11.40 5.04 17.88
C ASP A 136 10.95 3.84 17.00
N ALA A 137 11.90 3.17 16.35
CA ALA A 137 11.60 2.03 15.50
C ALA A 137 10.89 0.89 16.26
N ASP A 138 11.14 0.71 17.55
CA ASP A 138 10.47 -0.34 18.34
C ASP A 138 9.03 -0.01 18.63
N VAL A 139 8.69 1.26 18.88
CA VAL A 139 7.31 1.74 18.97
C VAL A 139 6.59 1.52 17.64
N VAL A 140 7.23 1.90 16.53
CA VAL A 140 6.66 1.72 15.20
C VAL A 140 6.39 0.23 14.91
N ARG A 141 7.34 -0.66 15.17
CA ARG A 141 7.16 -2.12 14.98
C ARG A 141 5.95 -2.63 15.75
N ARG A 142 5.82 -2.26 17.02
CA ARG A 142 4.70 -2.70 17.87
C ARG A 142 3.36 -2.18 17.38
N MET A 143 3.30 -0.90 17.02
CA MET A 143 2.04 -0.24 16.64
C MET A 143 1.59 -0.59 15.23
N ALA A 144 2.51 -0.71 14.29
CA ALA A 144 2.21 -1.14 12.93
C ALA A 144 1.89 -2.64 12.83
N GLY A 145 1.95 -3.37 13.97
CA GLY A 145 1.74 -4.81 13.97
C GLY A 145 2.78 -5.56 13.15
N VAL A 146 3.98 -4.97 13.01
CA VAL A 146 5.14 -5.66 12.44
C VAL A 146 5.53 -6.72 13.47
N THR A 147 4.86 -7.84 13.37
CA THR A 147 5.18 -9.04 14.13
C THR A 147 6.63 -9.38 13.82
N ASP A 148 7.39 -9.70 14.84
CA ASP A 148 8.72 -10.30 14.66
C ASP A 148 8.59 -11.45 13.67
N ARG A 149 9.00 -11.21 12.40
CA ARG A 149 8.90 -12.20 11.31
C ARG A 149 10.00 -13.25 11.40
N SER A 150 10.78 -13.27 12.49
CA SER A 150 11.81 -14.29 12.70
C SER A 150 11.26 -15.73 12.67
N TYR A 151 9.97 -15.89 12.94
CA TYR A 151 9.33 -17.20 12.79
C TYR A 151 9.31 -17.70 11.34
N LEU A 152 9.27 -16.80 10.34
CA LEU A 152 9.34 -17.19 8.93
C LEU A 152 10.68 -17.82 8.62
N PHE A 153 11.78 -17.22 9.12
CA PHE A 153 13.13 -17.78 9.00
C PHE A 153 13.25 -19.10 9.77
N ARG A 154 12.70 -19.18 10.99
CA ARG A 154 12.71 -20.44 11.74
C ARG A 154 11.97 -21.58 11.03
N ILE A 155 10.84 -21.27 10.38
CA ILE A 155 10.10 -22.24 9.60
C ILE A 155 10.89 -22.65 8.35
N SER A 156 11.44 -21.71 7.58
CA SER A 156 12.22 -22.04 6.38
C SER A 156 13.49 -22.82 6.73
N ASP A 157 14.20 -22.46 7.79
CA ASP A 157 15.38 -23.18 8.27
C ASP A 157 15.06 -24.64 8.69
N ALA A 158 13.95 -24.83 9.40
CA ALA A 158 13.50 -26.17 9.77
C ALA A 158 13.14 -27.02 8.54
N LEU A 159 12.50 -26.40 7.52
CA LEU A 159 12.17 -27.08 6.27
C LEU A 159 13.42 -27.42 5.45
N GLU A 160 14.41 -26.53 5.39
CA GLU A 160 15.71 -26.81 4.75
C GLU A 160 16.46 -27.96 5.44
N ALA A 161 16.46 -27.95 6.78
CA ALA A 161 17.03 -29.04 7.57
C ALA A 161 16.23 -30.35 7.50
N GLN A 162 15.11 -30.38 6.78
CA GLN A 162 14.15 -31.49 6.72
C GLN A 162 13.60 -31.88 8.11
N ASP A 163 13.62 -30.95 9.07
CA ASP A 163 13.04 -31.13 10.41
C ASP A 163 11.56 -30.72 10.43
N GLY A 164 10.72 -31.64 9.98
CA GLY A 164 9.28 -31.43 10.00
C GLY A 164 8.70 -31.26 11.41
N ALA A 165 9.33 -31.82 12.45
CA ALA A 165 8.88 -31.65 13.83
C ALA A 165 9.09 -30.22 14.32
N ALA A 166 10.27 -29.64 14.06
CA ALA A 166 10.56 -28.24 14.39
C ALA A 166 9.63 -27.28 13.64
N ALA A 167 9.39 -27.50 12.33
CA ALA A 167 8.46 -26.68 11.54
C ALA A 167 7.03 -26.73 12.11
N LEU A 168 6.51 -27.90 12.44
CA LEU A 168 5.19 -28.08 13.04
C LEU A 168 5.09 -27.45 14.44
N ALA A 169 6.16 -27.49 15.24
CA ALA A 169 6.20 -26.85 16.55
C ALA A 169 6.06 -25.32 16.43
N GLN A 170 6.74 -24.69 15.45
CA GLN A 170 6.57 -23.25 15.16
C GLN A 170 5.13 -22.94 14.75
N LEU A 171 4.52 -23.74 13.89
CA LEU A 171 3.12 -23.54 13.48
C LEU A 171 2.15 -23.68 14.67
N ALA A 172 2.39 -24.66 15.57
CA ALA A 172 1.59 -24.83 16.78
C ALA A 172 1.67 -23.61 17.70
N GLN A 173 2.86 -23.04 17.87
CA GLN A 173 3.08 -21.82 18.66
C GLN A 173 2.33 -20.62 18.06
N LEU A 174 2.41 -20.42 16.76
CA LEU A 174 1.71 -19.34 16.05
C LEU A 174 0.19 -19.46 16.16
N ARG A 175 -0.36 -20.68 16.11
CA ARG A 175 -1.79 -20.92 16.33
C ARG A 175 -2.23 -20.53 17.73
N GLN A 176 -1.42 -20.76 18.77
CA GLN A 176 -1.73 -20.32 20.14
C GLN A 176 -1.78 -18.79 20.25
N GLN A 177 -1.04 -18.06 19.38
CA GLN A 177 -1.05 -16.60 19.28
C GLN A 177 -2.17 -16.07 18.36
N SER A 178 -3.13 -16.91 17.96
CA SER A 178 -4.27 -16.56 17.11
C SER A 178 -3.88 -16.03 15.72
N VAL A 179 -2.74 -16.45 15.19
CA VAL A 179 -2.32 -16.08 13.83
C VAL A 179 -3.23 -16.80 12.82
N ASP A 180 -3.80 -16.04 11.88
CA ASP A 180 -4.61 -16.58 10.79
C ASP A 180 -3.74 -17.40 9.81
N VAL A 181 -4.19 -18.63 9.53
CA VAL A 181 -3.47 -19.56 8.64
C VAL A 181 -3.34 -19.00 7.22
N LYS A 182 -4.37 -18.33 6.71
CA LYS A 182 -4.34 -17.70 5.38
C LYS A 182 -3.27 -16.63 5.32
N ARG A 183 -3.26 -15.73 6.30
CA ARG A 183 -2.25 -14.68 6.44
C ARG A 183 -0.84 -15.28 6.55
N LEU A 184 -0.65 -16.31 7.36
CA LEU A 184 0.63 -17.00 7.49
C LEU A 184 1.12 -17.57 6.15
N THR A 185 0.21 -18.14 5.35
CA THR A 185 0.55 -18.67 4.03
C THR A 185 0.98 -17.56 3.08
N GLU A 186 0.28 -16.43 3.07
CA GLU A 186 0.64 -15.25 2.28
C GLU A 186 2.01 -14.69 2.69
N GLU A 187 2.29 -14.63 3.99
CA GLU A 187 3.57 -14.20 4.54
C GLU A 187 4.72 -15.17 4.18
N LEU A 188 4.49 -16.47 4.21
CA LEU A 188 5.47 -17.48 3.77
C LEU A 188 5.75 -17.39 2.27
N ILE A 189 4.75 -17.16 1.44
CA ILE A 189 4.93 -16.95 0.00
C ILE A 189 5.80 -15.71 -0.24
N ALA A 190 5.51 -14.60 0.46
CA ALA A 190 6.30 -13.37 0.38
C ALA A 190 7.75 -13.58 0.87
N HIS A 191 7.94 -14.36 1.94
CA HIS A 191 9.24 -14.72 2.48
C HIS A 191 10.08 -15.52 1.47
N TYR A 192 9.53 -16.58 0.88
CA TYR A 192 10.25 -17.34 -0.14
C TYR A 192 10.51 -16.55 -1.42
N ARG A 193 9.64 -15.59 -1.76
CA ARG A 193 9.89 -14.64 -2.84
C ARG A 193 11.07 -13.73 -2.52
N ALA A 194 11.19 -13.23 -1.28
CA ALA A 194 12.33 -12.42 -0.85
C ALA A 194 13.63 -13.22 -0.89
N LEU A 195 13.64 -14.48 -0.41
CA LEU A 195 14.79 -15.40 -0.52
C LEU A 195 15.19 -15.62 -1.99
N MET A 196 14.21 -15.81 -2.88
CA MET A 196 14.46 -15.97 -4.31
C MET A 196 15.10 -14.71 -4.91
N LEU A 197 14.60 -13.53 -4.59
CA LEU A 197 15.13 -12.25 -5.07
C LEU A 197 16.55 -12.03 -4.54
N ALA A 198 16.81 -12.30 -3.26
CA ALA A 198 18.13 -12.19 -2.65
C ALA A 198 19.18 -13.13 -3.29
N ALA A 199 18.74 -14.24 -3.87
CA ALA A 199 19.61 -15.16 -4.62
C ALA A 199 19.97 -14.66 -6.04
N LEU A 200 19.38 -13.53 -6.51
CA LEU A 200 19.65 -12.96 -7.83
C LEU A 200 20.75 -11.89 -7.76
N PRO A 201 21.60 -11.79 -8.78
CA PRO A 201 22.50 -10.64 -8.91
C PRO A 201 21.72 -9.32 -8.97
N GLY A 202 21.98 -8.39 -8.05
CA GLY A 202 21.25 -7.13 -7.94
C GLY A 202 19.83 -7.25 -7.35
N GLY A 203 19.44 -8.41 -6.85
CA GLY A 203 18.11 -8.66 -6.28
C GLY A 203 17.84 -7.90 -4.99
N GLN A 204 18.88 -7.43 -4.29
CA GLN A 204 18.76 -6.58 -3.11
C GLN A 204 17.89 -5.34 -3.38
N ALA A 205 18.06 -4.69 -4.52
CA ALA A 205 17.28 -3.51 -4.91
C ALA A 205 15.78 -3.79 -5.10
N LEU A 206 15.39 -5.06 -5.20
CA LEU A 206 14.01 -5.51 -5.36
C LEU A 206 13.35 -5.94 -4.04
N LEU A 207 14.12 -5.99 -2.94
CA LEU A 207 13.59 -6.26 -1.61
C LEU A 207 12.88 -5.00 -1.11
N SER A 208 11.58 -5.09 -0.87
CA SER A 208 10.75 -4.00 -0.35
C SER A 208 9.98 -4.43 0.88
N GLY A 209 9.74 -3.51 1.81
CA GLY A 209 8.94 -3.77 3.01
C GLY A 209 9.61 -4.67 4.05
N VAL A 210 10.96 -4.78 4.03
CA VAL A 210 11.76 -5.56 4.99
C VAL A 210 12.60 -4.64 5.86
N SER A 211 12.89 -5.03 7.11
CA SER A 211 13.82 -4.30 7.97
C SER A 211 15.28 -4.53 7.54
N PRO A 212 16.24 -3.66 7.94
CA PRO A 212 17.66 -3.90 7.65
C PRO A 212 18.18 -5.24 8.17
N GLU A 213 17.69 -5.68 9.33
CA GLU A 213 18.05 -6.96 9.92
C GLU A 213 17.49 -8.13 9.09
N GLU A 214 16.23 -8.02 8.64
CA GLU A 214 15.62 -9.00 7.75
C GLU A 214 16.32 -9.03 6.39
N GLU A 215 16.66 -7.87 5.82
CA GLU A 215 17.39 -7.77 4.56
C GLU A 215 18.73 -8.49 4.63
N ALA A 216 19.51 -8.26 5.71
CA ALA A 216 20.76 -8.95 5.93
C ALA A 216 20.57 -10.48 5.97
N GLN A 217 19.54 -10.97 6.66
CA GLN A 217 19.21 -12.39 6.72
C GLN A 217 18.80 -12.95 5.34
N TYR A 218 18.00 -12.18 4.55
CA TYR A 218 17.65 -12.60 3.20
C TYR A 218 18.86 -12.70 2.27
N LEU A 219 19.78 -11.74 2.34
CA LEU A 219 21.01 -11.74 1.53
C LEU A 219 21.98 -12.87 1.91
N GLU A 220 22.00 -13.29 3.18
CA GLU A 220 22.77 -14.44 3.64
C GLU A 220 22.12 -15.76 3.20
N LYS A 221 20.82 -15.94 3.44
CA LYS A 221 20.12 -17.22 3.26
C LYS A 221 19.63 -17.46 1.84
N GLY A 222 19.27 -16.42 1.10
CA GLY A 222 18.77 -16.57 -0.27
C GLY A 222 19.69 -17.35 -1.20
N PRO A 223 21.01 -17.04 -1.27
CA PRO A 223 21.97 -17.81 -2.05
C PRO A 223 22.13 -19.26 -1.58
N GLN A 224 21.96 -19.55 -0.28
CA GLN A 224 22.07 -20.88 0.30
C GLN A 224 20.89 -21.76 -0.13
N LEU A 225 19.65 -21.26 -0.02
CA LEU A 225 18.44 -21.95 -0.47
C LEU A 225 18.43 -22.13 -2.00
N GLY A 226 18.81 -21.08 -2.71
CA GLY A 226 18.81 -21.04 -4.16
C GLY A 226 17.40 -20.86 -4.77
N GLN A 227 17.39 -20.34 -6.00
CA GLN A 227 16.16 -19.97 -6.71
C GLN A 227 15.17 -21.12 -6.92
N ARG A 228 15.71 -22.31 -7.23
CA ARG A 228 14.88 -23.48 -7.59
C ARG A 228 14.02 -23.94 -6.43
N GLU A 229 14.59 -24.03 -5.24
CA GLU A 229 13.88 -24.45 -4.03
C GLU A 229 12.89 -23.38 -3.56
N ALA A 230 13.26 -22.10 -3.64
CA ALA A 230 12.35 -20.99 -3.36
C ALA A 230 11.11 -21.01 -4.27
N ILE A 231 11.29 -21.21 -5.58
CA ILE A 231 10.17 -21.33 -6.55
C ILE A 231 9.30 -22.54 -6.22
N ARG A 232 9.92 -23.67 -5.84
CA ARG A 232 9.18 -24.88 -5.45
C ARG A 232 8.30 -24.63 -4.23
N ALA A 233 8.84 -23.98 -3.19
CA ALA A 233 8.10 -23.62 -1.99
C ALA A 233 6.91 -22.70 -2.31
N ILE A 234 7.13 -21.63 -3.11
CA ILE A 234 6.07 -20.70 -3.55
C ILE A 234 4.94 -21.45 -4.27
N ARG A 235 5.29 -22.36 -5.19
CA ARG A 235 4.29 -23.16 -5.92
C ARG A 235 3.47 -24.06 -5.00
N THR A 236 4.13 -24.69 -4.03
CA THR A 236 3.46 -25.60 -3.08
C THR A 236 2.52 -24.85 -2.13
N LEU A 237 2.89 -23.65 -1.72
CA LEU A 237 2.08 -22.79 -0.84
C LEU A 237 0.92 -22.09 -1.56
N GLY A 238 1.05 -21.89 -2.89
CA GLY A 238 0.05 -21.19 -3.70
C GLY A 238 -1.01 -22.10 -4.35
N THR A 239 -0.98 -23.40 -4.09
CA THR A 239 -2.00 -24.39 -4.52
C THR A 239 -2.99 -24.64 -3.41
#